data_2b5eb848ee584407fbf689dcef357fa0
#
_entry.id   2b5eb848ee584407fbf689dcef357fa0
#
_cell.length_a   1.000
_cell.length_b   1.000
_cell.length_c   1.000
_cell.angle_alpha   90.00
_cell.angle_beta   90.00
_cell.angle_gamma   90.00
#
_symmetry.space_group_name_H-M   'P 1'
#
loop_
_entity.id
_entity.type
_entity.pdbx_description
1 polymer ?
#
loop_
_entity_poly.entity_id
_entity_poly.type
_entity_poly.pdbx_seq_one_letter_code
_entity_poly.pdbx_strand_id
1 'polypeptide(L)'
;MITLPWEDPFSDERVTVPLIFTTTRRGAIKRATFDGKSWRPAVEAAGIVPTRATGMHALRHFYASALLDAGESIKALASYLGHSDPGFTLRVYTHLMPASEERTRQAIDNLFRS
;
A
#
# COMPACT_ATOMS: atom_id res chain seq x y z
N MET A 1 -1.47 4.39 -24.09
CA MET A 1 -0.63 3.22 -23.73
C MET A 1 0.78 3.68 -23.44
N ILE A 2 1.40 3.14 -22.42
CA ILE A 2 2.76 3.47 -22.01
C ILE A 2 3.62 2.23 -22.08
N THR A 3 4.82 2.35 -22.64
CA THR A 3 5.81 1.28 -22.66
C THR A 3 6.65 1.38 -21.39
N LEU A 4 6.59 0.35 -20.56
CA LEU A 4 7.43 0.22 -19.38
C LEU A 4 8.73 -0.49 -19.74
N PRO A 5 9.85 -0.13 -19.10
CA PRO A 5 11.15 -0.69 -19.47
C PRO A 5 11.33 -2.16 -19.08
N TRP A 6 10.53 -2.68 -18.15
CA TRP A 6 10.72 -4.05 -17.67
C TRP A 6 9.41 -4.64 -17.09
N GLU A 7 9.23 -5.92 -17.25
CA GLU A 7 8.41 -6.77 -16.40
C GLU A 7 9.29 -7.45 -15.33
N ASP A 8 10.50 -7.77 -15.71
CA ASP A 8 11.57 -8.28 -14.87
C ASP A 8 12.74 -7.28 -14.91
N PRO A 9 13.29 -6.81 -13.75
CA PRO A 9 14.40 -5.87 -13.72
C PRO A 9 15.70 -6.38 -14.38
N PHE A 10 15.79 -7.68 -14.63
CA PHE A 10 16.93 -8.30 -15.30
C PHE A 10 16.69 -8.60 -16.80
N SER A 11 15.51 -8.26 -17.30
CA SER A 11 15.13 -8.44 -18.69
C SER A 11 15.16 -7.11 -19.42
N ASP A 12 15.65 -7.10 -20.66
CA ASP A 12 15.58 -5.95 -21.57
C ASP A 12 14.22 -5.83 -22.26
N GLU A 13 13.27 -6.69 -21.91
CA GLU A 13 11.94 -6.65 -22.48
C GLU A 13 11.15 -5.44 -22.02
N ARG A 14 10.56 -4.75 -23.01
CA ARG A 14 9.67 -3.61 -22.76
C ARG A 14 8.23 -4.07 -22.82
N VAL A 15 7.45 -3.67 -21.81
CA VAL A 15 6.03 -3.98 -21.73
C VAL A 15 5.23 -2.71 -22.03
N THR A 16 4.31 -2.80 -22.98
CA THR A 16 3.37 -1.72 -23.29
C THR A 16 2.03 -2.02 -22.67
N VAL A 17 1.60 -1.17 -21.74
CA VAL A 17 0.35 -1.35 -20.99
C VAL A 17 -0.41 -0.02 -20.87
N PRO A 18 -1.75 -0.06 -20.77
CA PRO A 18 -2.52 1.11 -20.40
C PRO A 18 -2.32 1.43 -18.92
N LEU A 19 -2.10 2.69 -18.58
CA LEU A 19 -1.98 3.16 -17.20
C LEU A 19 -3.11 4.16 -16.88
N ILE A 20 -3.64 4.07 -15.67
CA ILE A 20 -4.67 5.01 -15.18
C ILE A 20 -4.03 6.37 -14.91
N PHE A 21 -2.84 6.38 -14.31
CA PHE A 21 -2.11 7.59 -13.97
C PHE A 21 -0.80 7.67 -14.74
N THR A 22 -0.53 8.83 -15.31
CA THR A 22 0.68 9.11 -16.08
C THR A 22 1.23 10.46 -15.70
N THR A 23 2.46 10.77 -16.17
CA THR A 23 2.96 12.15 -16.15
C THR A 23 2.16 13.02 -17.13
N THR A 24 2.32 14.36 -17.02
CA THR A 24 1.69 15.31 -17.96
C THR A 24 2.13 15.07 -19.41
N ARG A 25 3.29 14.48 -19.61
CA ARG A 25 3.81 14.09 -20.93
C ARG A 25 3.41 12.66 -21.34
N ARG A 26 2.44 12.07 -20.66
CA ARG A 26 1.94 10.71 -20.88
C ARG A 26 3.03 9.63 -20.76
N GLY A 27 4.01 9.87 -19.89
CA GLY A 27 5.05 8.91 -19.54
C GLY A 27 4.79 8.19 -18.22
N ALA A 28 5.60 7.20 -17.91
CA ALA A 28 5.56 6.51 -16.64
C ALA A 28 6.00 7.44 -15.50
N ILE A 29 5.30 7.38 -14.37
CA ILE A 29 5.66 8.12 -13.17
C ILE A 29 6.84 7.42 -12.50
N LYS A 30 7.96 8.11 -12.38
CA LYS A 30 9.14 7.61 -11.67
C LYS A 30 9.04 7.97 -10.20
N ARG A 31 9.31 6.99 -9.34
CA ARG A 31 9.24 7.16 -7.88
C ARG A 31 10.03 8.36 -7.38
N ALA A 32 11.30 8.46 -7.74
CA ALA A 32 12.18 9.53 -7.26
C ALA A 32 11.69 10.92 -7.70
N THR A 33 11.22 11.04 -8.93
CA THR A 33 10.69 12.30 -9.46
C THR A 33 9.39 12.69 -8.76
N PHE A 34 8.49 11.75 -8.56
CA PHE A 34 7.23 12.00 -7.85
C PHE A 34 7.48 12.38 -6.39
N ASP A 35 8.37 11.67 -5.71
CA ASP A 35 8.72 11.96 -4.31
C ASP A 35 9.28 13.38 -4.17
N GLY A 36 10.26 13.75 -5.01
CA GLY A 36 10.92 15.05 -4.92
C GLY A 36 10.09 16.23 -5.40
N LYS A 37 9.26 16.06 -6.43
CA LYS A 37 8.52 17.15 -7.06
C LYS A 37 7.08 17.30 -6.59
N SER A 38 6.48 16.25 -6.05
CA SER A 38 5.07 16.24 -5.68
C SER A 38 4.86 15.88 -4.22
N TRP A 39 5.39 14.75 -3.76
CA TRP A 39 5.11 14.25 -2.42
C TRP A 39 5.73 15.11 -1.32
N ARG A 40 7.03 15.32 -1.35
CA ARG A 40 7.72 16.13 -0.33
C ARG A 40 7.18 17.55 -0.25
N PRO A 41 7.02 18.29 -1.37
CA PRO A 41 6.42 19.62 -1.31
C PRO A 41 5.00 19.61 -0.73
N ALA A 42 4.19 18.60 -1.02
CA ALA A 42 2.85 18.46 -0.46
C ALA A 42 2.87 18.22 1.05
N VAL A 43 3.77 17.37 1.54
CA VAL A 43 3.96 17.09 2.96
C VAL A 43 4.41 18.36 3.71
N GLU A 44 5.37 19.09 3.15
CA GLU A 44 5.83 20.36 3.70
C GLU A 44 4.73 21.41 3.75
N ALA A 45 3.94 21.52 2.68
CA ALA A 45 2.79 22.44 2.61
C ALA A 45 1.72 22.09 3.65
N ALA A 46 1.60 20.83 4.04
CA ALA A 46 0.72 20.38 5.11
C ALA A 46 1.28 20.64 6.53
N GLY A 47 2.46 21.22 6.64
CA GLY A 47 3.10 21.50 7.92
C GLY A 47 3.80 20.29 8.56
N ILE A 48 4.06 19.25 7.78
CA ILE A 48 4.71 18.02 8.23
C ILE A 48 6.17 18.02 7.78
N VAL A 49 7.07 17.65 8.67
CA VAL A 49 8.50 17.52 8.30
C VAL A 49 8.68 16.26 7.45
N PRO A 50 9.22 16.38 6.21
CA PRO A 50 9.47 15.23 5.37
C PRO A 50 10.55 14.33 5.99
N THR A 51 10.18 13.11 6.33
CA THR A 51 11.08 12.09 6.86
C THR A 51 10.81 10.78 6.15
N ARG A 52 11.60 9.76 6.42
CA ARG A 52 11.34 8.41 5.93
C ARG A 52 9.99 7.87 6.42
N ALA A 53 9.60 8.24 7.64
CA ALA A 53 8.32 7.83 8.23
C ALA A 53 7.11 8.53 7.59
N THR A 54 7.30 9.68 6.93
CA THR A 54 6.25 10.44 6.24
C THR A 54 6.29 10.27 4.73
N GLY A 55 6.99 9.27 4.22
CA GLY A 55 7.02 8.92 2.79
C GLY A 55 5.69 8.31 2.33
N MET A 56 5.56 8.08 1.03
CA MET A 56 4.35 7.50 0.44
C MET A 56 3.99 6.12 1.01
N HIS A 57 4.96 5.35 1.46
CA HIS A 57 4.71 4.08 2.15
C HIS A 57 3.87 4.22 3.40
N ALA A 58 3.88 5.39 4.05
CA ALA A 58 3.00 5.66 5.19
C ALA A 58 1.51 5.55 4.82
N LEU A 59 1.13 5.98 3.62
CA LEU A 59 -0.25 5.81 3.13
C LEU A 59 -0.60 4.33 2.93
N ARG A 60 0.33 3.57 2.37
CA ARG A 60 0.14 2.13 2.16
C ARG A 60 -0.01 1.41 3.51
N HIS A 61 0.80 1.73 4.49
CA HIS A 61 0.69 1.18 5.84
C HIS A 61 -0.61 1.58 6.52
N PHE A 62 -1.01 2.83 6.39
CA PHE A 62 -2.29 3.29 6.93
C PHE A 62 -3.47 2.53 6.30
N TYR A 63 -3.49 2.41 5.00
CA TYR A 63 -4.52 1.66 4.27
C TYR A 63 -4.60 0.20 4.74
N ALA A 64 -3.46 -0.47 4.82
CA ALA A 64 -3.39 -1.85 5.28
C ALA A 64 -3.86 -1.99 6.73
N SER A 65 -3.40 -1.11 7.62
CA SER A 65 -3.78 -1.12 9.03
C SER A 65 -5.27 -0.86 9.23
N ALA A 66 -5.82 0.11 8.51
CA ALA A 66 -7.24 0.45 8.59
C ALA A 66 -8.13 -0.71 8.13
N LEU A 67 -7.77 -1.38 7.05
CA LEU A 67 -8.53 -2.53 6.55
C LEU A 67 -8.44 -3.73 7.48
N LEU A 68 -7.26 -4.03 8.01
CA LEU A 68 -7.09 -5.10 8.99
C LEU A 68 -7.87 -4.80 10.26
N ASP A 69 -7.84 -3.56 10.71
CA ASP A 69 -8.59 -3.12 11.87
C ASP A 69 -10.11 -3.23 11.65
N ALA A 70 -10.57 -2.98 10.45
CA ALA A 70 -11.97 -3.14 10.06
C ALA A 70 -12.40 -4.59 9.87
N GLY A 71 -11.49 -5.56 10.01
CA GLY A 71 -11.78 -6.98 9.91
C GLY A 71 -11.56 -7.60 8.52
N GLU A 72 -10.89 -6.90 7.61
CA GLU A 72 -10.57 -7.44 6.29
C GLU A 72 -9.57 -8.61 6.40
N SER A 73 -9.71 -9.61 5.53
CA SER A 73 -8.83 -10.76 5.54
C SER A 73 -7.44 -10.42 5.02
N ILE A 74 -6.42 -11.13 5.54
CA ILE A 74 -5.04 -11.01 5.06
C ILE A 74 -4.95 -11.35 3.57
N LYS A 75 -5.70 -12.35 3.12
CA LYS A 75 -5.72 -12.76 1.70
C LYS A 75 -6.26 -11.67 0.79
N ALA A 76 -7.38 -11.05 1.16
CA ALA A 76 -7.95 -9.94 0.41
C ALA A 76 -7.01 -8.74 0.39
N LEU A 77 -6.46 -8.39 1.55
CA LEU A 77 -5.50 -7.29 1.66
C LEU A 77 -4.25 -7.51 0.81
N ALA A 78 -3.69 -8.73 0.82
CA ALA A 78 -2.55 -9.07 -0.04
C ALA A 78 -2.86 -8.86 -1.51
N SER A 79 -4.06 -9.25 -1.94
CA SER A 79 -4.52 -9.03 -3.32
C SER A 79 -4.61 -7.54 -3.65
N TYR A 80 -5.22 -6.72 -2.79
CA TYR A 80 -5.35 -5.27 -3.00
C TYR A 80 -4.01 -4.55 -3.04
N LEU A 81 -3.05 -5.01 -2.26
CA LEU A 81 -1.70 -4.45 -2.23
C LEU A 81 -0.79 -4.97 -3.35
N GLY A 82 -1.26 -5.94 -4.15
CA GLY A 82 -0.49 -6.55 -5.20
C GLY A 82 0.58 -7.53 -4.72
N HIS A 83 0.44 -8.07 -3.50
CA HIS A 83 1.33 -9.11 -3.00
C HIS A 83 0.88 -10.48 -3.53
N SER A 84 1.82 -11.24 -4.11
CA SER A 84 1.55 -12.60 -4.57
C SER A 84 1.45 -13.60 -3.42
N ASP A 85 2.07 -13.31 -2.29
CA ASP A 85 2.11 -14.16 -1.10
C ASP A 85 1.42 -13.48 0.08
N PRO A 86 0.28 -14.00 0.57
CA PRO A 86 -0.37 -13.49 1.78
C PRO A 86 0.51 -13.54 3.03
N GLY A 87 1.44 -14.49 3.10
CA GLY A 87 2.39 -14.57 4.21
C GLY A 87 3.30 -13.36 4.31
N PHE A 88 3.68 -12.77 3.18
CA PHE A 88 4.44 -11.52 3.18
C PHE A 88 3.65 -10.37 3.81
N THR A 89 2.39 -10.21 3.44
CA THR A 89 1.49 -9.21 4.04
C THR A 89 1.37 -9.42 5.54
N LEU A 90 1.18 -10.65 5.98
CA LEU A 90 1.09 -10.98 7.40
C LEU A 90 2.36 -10.60 8.15
N ARG A 91 3.52 -10.97 7.63
CA ARG A 91 4.81 -10.64 8.27
C ARG A 91 5.05 -9.14 8.40
N VAL A 92 4.70 -8.37 7.37
CA VAL A 92 4.93 -6.92 7.35
C VAL A 92 3.97 -6.18 8.26
N TYR A 93 2.71 -6.60 8.33
CA TYR A 93 1.65 -5.84 8.99
C TYR A 93 1.16 -6.43 10.32
N THR A 94 1.65 -7.59 10.74
CA THR A 94 1.22 -8.21 12.00
C THR A 94 1.41 -7.29 13.21
N HIS A 95 2.52 -6.57 13.26
CA HIS A 95 2.82 -5.62 14.34
C HIS A 95 1.90 -4.40 14.35
N LEU A 96 1.19 -4.13 13.25
CA LEU A 96 0.22 -3.04 13.14
C LEU A 96 -1.19 -3.48 13.51
N MET A 97 -1.41 -4.79 13.69
CA MET A 97 -2.71 -5.30 14.12
C MET A 97 -2.92 -4.98 15.59
N PRO A 98 -3.97 -4.23 15.94
CA PRO A 98 -4.31 -4.04 17.34
C PRO A 98 -4.70 -5.37 17.98
N ALA A 99 -4.67 -5.42 19.31
CA ALA A 99 -4.92 -6.60 20.10
C ALA A 99 -6.12 -7.41 19.58
N SER A 100 -5.81 -8.53 18.93
CA SER A 100 -6.83 -9.42 18.35
C SER A 100 -7.68 -10.14 19.41
N GLU A 101 -7.19 -10.19 20.66
CA GLU A 101 -7.89 -10.86 21.76
C GLU A 101 -9.25 -10.27 22.04
N GLU A 102 -9.35 -8.95 22.13
CA GLU A 102 -10.64 -8.28 22.39
C GLU A 102 -11.62 -8.51 21.24
N ARG A 103 -11.16 -8.45 20.01
CA ARG A 103 -11.99 -8.75 18.84
C ARG A 103 -12.46 -10.20 18.83
N THR A 104 -11.58 -11.13 19.18
CA THR A 104 -11.93 -12.55 19.28
C THR A 104 -13.00 -12.76 20.36
N ARG A 105 -12.84 -12.14 21.51
CA ARG A 105 -13.86 -12.18 22.56
C ARG A 105 -15.20 -11.65 22.09
N GLN A 106 -15.19 -10.46 21.48
CA GLN A 106 -16.42 -9.84 20.96
C GLN A 106 -17.07 -10.69 19.87
N ALA A 107 -16.28 -11.27 18.97
CA ALA A 107 -16.81 -12.16 17.93
C ALA A 107 -17.47 -13.40 18.52
N ILE A 108 -16.85 -14.01 19.53
CA ILE A 108 -17.42 -15.16 20.23
C ILE A 108 -18.68 -14.76 21.01
N ASP A 109 -18.64 -13.65 21.74
CA ASP A 109 -19.78 -13.15 22.48
C ASP A 109 -20.99 -12.90 21.56
N ASN A 110 -20.73 -12.30 20.38
CA ASN A 110 -21.76 -12.03 19.38
C ASN A 110 -22.41 -13.33 18.81
N LEU A 111 -21.61 -14.40 18.68
CA LEU A 111 -22.14 -15.70 18.23
C LEU A 111 -23.13 -16.30 19.22
N PHE A 112 -22.96 -16.06 20.52
CA PHE A 112 -23.78 -16.59 21.59
C PHE A 112 -24.83 -15.60 22.09
N ARG A 113 -24.85 -14.39 21.61
CA ARG A 113 -25.95 -13.45 21.81
C ARG A 113 -27.06 -13.76 20.83
N SER A 114 -28.15 -14.20 21.33
CA SER A 114 -29.36 -14.37 20.53
C SER A 114 -30.24 -13.12 20.59
#